data_cfaf452967d180e9172ee10ac4f5a7b1
#
_entry.id   cfaf452967d180e9172ee10ac4f5a7b1
#
_cell.length_a   1.000
_cell.length_b   1.000
_cell.length_c   1.000
_cell.angle_alpha   90.00
_cell.angle_beta   90.00
_cell.angle_gamma   90.00
#
_symmetry.space_group_name_H-M   'P 1'
#
loop_
_entity.id
_entity.type
_entity.pdbx_description
1 polymer ?
#
loop_
_entity_poly.entity_id
_entity_poly.type
_entity_poly.pdbx_seq_one_letter_code
_entity_poly.pdbx_strand_id
1 'polypeptide(L)'
;PESGRLGKLLKSDYVFINGLLANYYGIEGVTGEEFRKVKLPVGSPRGGLLGTAAIHAMGSDGVESSPVERGAWVLRYLLNDPSPPAPPNVPQLSRLADKPLTVRGKLSAHQEEAQCTSCHRKIDPIGFGLENFDAAGKWRTTGVNRTKAGRNWKTNKTWEIDASGAFYKGPTFADYFELRDRVAEREPDFARGFTEAIISYSLGRPFGFTDEELAQEILAAAKSKQYSVSEFIRTLVSSEKFRRK
;
A
#
# COMPACT_ATOMS: atom_id res chain seq x y z
N PRO A 1 -11.83 -16.30 -15.61
CA PRO A 1 -10.49 -15.90 -16.02
C PRO A 1 -9.64 -15.57 -14.81
N GLU A 2 -8.36 -15.94 -14.79
CA GLU A 2 -7.44 -15.65 -13.65
C GLU A 2 -7.32 -14.15 -13.31
N SER A 3 -7.54 -13.29 -14.29
CA SER A 3 -7.49 -11.82 -14.11
C SER A 3 -8.57 -11.26 -13.18
N GLY A 4 -9.57 -12.02 -12.83
CA GLY A 4 -10.65 -11.59 -11.92
C GLY A 4 -10.47 -12.02 -10.46
N ARG A 5 -9.33 -12.58 -10.08
CA ARG A 5 -9.06 -12.98 -8.70
C ARG A 5 -8.54 -11.80 -7.87
N LEU A 6 -9.02 -11.68 -6.65
CA LEU A 6 -8.67 -10.56 -5.75
C LEU A 6 -7.17 -10.51 -5.44
N GLY A 7 -6.50 -11.66 -5.27
CA GLY A 7 -5.05 -11.74 -5.03
C GLY A 7 -4.18 -11.13 -6.14
N LYS A 8 -4.70 -10.99 -7.37
CA LYS A 8 -4.00 -10.28 -8.44
C LYS A 8 -3.85 -8.76 -8.19
N LEU A 9 -4.67 -8.21 -7.29
CA LEU A 9 -4.48 -6.84 -6.80
C LEU A 9 -3.32 -6.74 -5.80
N LEU A 10 -3.00 -7.82 -5.07
CA LEU A 10 -1.84 -7.83 -4.17
C LEU A 10 -0.54 -8.08 -4.95
N LYS A 11 -0.54 -9.06 -5.84
CA LYS A 11 0.63 -9.41 -6.67
C LYS A 11 0.19 -9.94 -8.02
N SER A 12 0.74 -9.38 -9.10
CA SER A 12 0.52 -9.87 -10.47
C SER A 12 1.81 -9.80 -11.30
N ASP A 13 1.87 -10.63 -12.33
CA ASP A 13 2.94 -10.67 -13.33
C ASP A 13 2.60 -9.83 -14.57
N TYR A 14 1.62 -8.94 -14.44
CA TYR A 14 1.17 -8.03 -15.49
C TYR A 14 0.67 -6.70 -14.93
N VAL A 15 0.60 -5.70 -15.80
CA VAL A 15 -0.04 -4.40 -15.56
C VAL A 15 -0.94 -4.04 -16.74
N PHE A 16 -1.91 -3.12 -16.51
CA PHE A 16 -2.67 -2.49 -17.58
C PHE A 16 -2.13 -1.08 -17.77
N ILE A 17 -1.48 -0.82 -18.90
CA ILE A 17 -0.81 0.44 -19.19
C ILE A 17 -0.97 0.85 -20.65
N ASN A 18 -0.93 2.16 -20.91
CA ASN A 18 -0.75 2.77 -22.23
C ASN A 18 0.71 3.24 -22.41
N GLY A 19 1.02 3.82 -23.56
CA GLY A 19 2.38 4.30 -23.87
C GLY A 19 2.91 5.34 -22.88
N LEU A 20 2.04 6.26 -22.39
CA LEU A 20 2.44 7.27 -21.39
C LEU A 20 2.86 6.63 -20.08
N LEU A 21 2.04 5.72 -19.56
CA LEU A 21 2.31 5.05 -18.30
C LEU A 21 3.48 4.06 -18.42
N ALA A 22 3.64 3.42 -19.58
CA ALA A 22 4.80 2.57 -19.88
C ALA A 22 6.11 3.36 -19.82
N ASN A 23 6.16 4.52 -20.47
CA ASN A 23 7.32 5.42 -20.40
C ASN A 23 7.59 5.86 -18.96
N TYR A 24 6.55 6.20 -18.20
CA TYR A 24 6.66 6.57 -16.78
C TYR A 24 7.26 5.46 -15.92
N TYR A 25 6.89 4.19 -16.19
CA TYR A 25 7.36 3.01 -15.47
C TYR A 25 8.69 2.45 -15.99
N GLY A 26 9.22 2.98 -17.11
CA GLY A 26 10.41 2.45 -17.77
C GLY A 26 10.16 1.09 -18.42
N ILE A 27 8.95 0.84 -18.92
CA ILE A 27 8.57 -0.39 -19.64
C ILE A 27 8.61 -0.10 -21.13
N GLU A 28 9.50 -0.76 -21.84
CA GLU A 28 9.71 -0.58 -23.28
C GLU A 28 8.66 -1.33 -24.14
N GLY A 29 8.53 -0.93 -25.40
CA GLY A 29 7.72 -1.64 -26.40
C GLY A 29 6.20 -1.37 -26.31
N VAL A 30 5.75 -0.46 -25.47
CA VAL A 30 4.33 -0.06 -25.34
C VAL A 30 4.15 1.37 -25.84
N THR A 31 3.34 1.56 -26.87
CA THR A 31 3.06 2.86 -27.49
C THR A 31 1.54 3.08 -27.63
N GLY A 32 1.13 4.33 -27.90
CA GLY A 32 -0.29 4.70 -28.10
C GLY A 32 -1.04 4.96 -26.79
N GLU A 33 -2.29 5.39 -26.92
CA GLU A 33 -3.11 5.89 -25.82
C GLU A 33 -3.96 4.80 -25.15
N GLU A 34 -4.18 3.68 -25.84
CA GLU A 34 -5.04 2.61 -25.34
C GLU A 34 -4.37 1.78 -24.24
N PHE A 35 -5.12 1.53 -23.17
CA PHE A 35 -4.69 0.64 -22.11
C PHE A 35 -4.74 -0.82 -22.57
N ARG A 36 -3.65 -1.54 -22.33
CA ARG A 36 -3.54 -2.96 -22.65
C ARG A 36 -2.85 -3.73 -21.52
N LYS A 37 -3.13 -5.01 -21.45
CA LYS A 37 -2.45 -5.93 -20.54
C LYS A 37 -1.01 -6.15 -21.02
N VAL A 38 -0.03 -5.83 -20.19
CA VAL A 38 1.40 -6.00 -20.48
C VAL A 38 2.00 -6.92 -19.44
N LYS A 39 2.65 -8.01 -19.90
CA LYS A 39 3.38 -8.92 -19.02
C LYS A 39 4.64 -8.25 -18.50
N LEU A 40 4.91 -8.42 -17.22
CA LEU A 40 6.07 -7.85 -16.55
C LEU A 40 7.27 -8.81 -16.60
N PRO A 41 8.49 -8.30 -16.74
CA PRO A 41 9.69 -9.11 -16.58
C PRO A 41 9.82 -9.61 -15.15
N VAL A 42 10.53 -10.73 -14.99
CA VAL A 42 10.91 -11.26 -13.67
C VAL A 42 11.70 -10.20 -12.89
N GLY A 43 11.37 -10.03 -11.61
CA GLY A 43 12.01 -9.01 -10.77
C GLY A 43 11.48 -7.59 -10.97
N SER A 44 10.42 -7.39 -11.77
CA SER A 44 9.78 -6.09 -11.86
C SER A 44 9.20 -5.63 -10.51
N PRO A 45 9.43 -4.38 -10.10
CA PRO A 45 8.78 -3.82 -8.91
C PRO A 45 7.30 -3.49 -9.15
N ARG A 46 6.84 -3.61 -10.39
CA ARG A 46 5.45 -3.37 -10.77
C ARG A 46 4.61 -4.65 -10.61
N GLY A 47 3.29 -4.49 -10.74
CA GLY A 47 2.34 -5.58 -10.58
C GLY A 47 1.68 -5.59 -9.19
N GLY A 48 0.35 -5.55 -9.19
CA GLY A 48 -0.44 -5.34 -7.99
C GLY A 48 -0.46 -3.88 -7.51
N LEU A 49 -1.21 -3.62 -6.45
CA LEU A 49 -1.42 -2.26 -5.89
C LEU A 49 -0.11 -1.64 -5.42
N LEU A 50 0.75 -2.41 -4.72
CA LEU A 50 2.05 -1.92 -4.23
C LEU A 50 3.03 -1.56 -5.36
N GLY A 51 2.80 -2.03 -6.59
CA GLY A 51 3.58 -1.62 -7.76
C GLY A 51 3.03 -0.39 -8.49
N THR A 52 1.92 0.21 -8.01
CA THR A 52 1.21 1.29 -8.69
C THR A 52 1.68 2.66 -8.20
N ALA A 53 2.15 3.52 -9.11
CA ALA A 53 2.67 4.84 -8.77
C ALA A 53 1.67 5.72 -8.01
N ALA A 54 0.39 5.68 -8.36
CA ALA A 54 -0.66 6.45 -7.71
C ALA A 54 -0.79 6.16 -6.21
N ILE A 55 -0.62 4.89 -5.81
CA ILE A 55 -0.65 4.48 -4.39
C ILE A 55 0.49 5.16 -3.63
N HIS A 56 1.70 5.18 -4.19
CA HIS A 56 2.85 5.82 -3.56
C HIS A 56 2.73 7.34 -3.53
N ALA A 57 2.13 7.94 -4.55
CA ALA A 57 1.91 9.38 -4.61
C ALA A 57 0.89 9.87 -3.56
N MET A 58 -0.13 9.07 -3.22
CA MET A 58 -1.06 9.38 -2.14
C MET A 58 -0.38 9.43 -0.76
N GLY A 59 0.68 8.62 -0.54
CA GLY A 59 1.51 8.65 0.66
C GLY A 59 2.75 9.52 0.48
N SER A 60 2.59 10.75 0.01
CA SER A 60 3.66 11.72 -0.16
C SER A 60 3.12 13.16 -0.10
N ASP A 61 4.01 14.12 0.14
CA ASP A 61 3.69 15.56 0.05
C ASP A 61 4.01 16.14 -1.35
N GLY A 62 4.32 15.29 -2.33
CA GLY A 62 4.74 15.66 -3.68
C GLY A 62 6.24 15.91 -3.82
N VAL A 63 6.98 16.03 -2.73
CA VAL A 63 8.44 16.23 -2.69
C VAL A 63 9.13 15.03 -2.04
N GLU A 64 8.64 14.62 -0.88
CA GLU A 64 9.17 13.49 -0.12
C GLU A 64 8.10 12.39 0.06
N SER A 65 8.55 11.15 0.07
CA SER A 65 7.72 10.00 0.43
C SER A 65 7.45 9.99 1.94
N SER A 66 6.26 9.54 2.34
CA SER A 66 5.92 9.33 3.75
C SER A 66 5.81 7.83 4.06
N PRO A 67 6.83 7.20 4.67
CA PRO A 67 6.74 5.82 5.11
C PRO A 67 5.57 5.59 6.07
N VAL A 68 5.28 6.56 6.94
CA VAL A 68 4.17 6.48 7.90
C VAL A 68 2.83 6.34 7.17
N GLU A 69 2.54 7.23 6.22
CA GLU A 69 1.30 7.19 5.45
C GLU A 69 1.19 5.90 4.62
N ARG A 70 2.29 5.49 3.97
CA ARG A 70 2.34 4.27 3.16
C ARG A 70 2.16 3.01 4.00
N GLY A 71 2.83 2.92 5.16
CA GLY A 71 2.69 1.80 6.09
C GLY A 71 1.28 1.71 6.66
N ALA A 72 0.71 2.84 7.09
CA ALA A 72 -0.65 2.92 7.59
C ALA A 72 -1.68 2.53 6.50
N TRP A 73 -1.45 2.93 5.24
CA TRP A 73 -2.28 2.55 4.11
C TRP A 73 -2.28 1.03 3.88
N VAL A 74 -1.10 0.39 3.89
CA VAL A 74 -0.98 -1.08 3.75
C VAL A 74 -1.71 -1.79 4.87
N LEU A 75 -1.50 -1.38 6.11
CA LEU A 75 -2.18 -1.98 7.27
C LEU A 75 -3.70 -1.88 7.14
N ARG A 76 -4.21 -0.70 6.77
CA ARG A 76 -5.65 -0.45 6.68
C ARG A 76 -6.30 -1.18 5.51
N TYR A 77 -5.73 -1.06 4.31
CA TYR A 77 -6.42 -1.46 3.09
C TYR A 77 -6.00 -2.82 2.54
N LEU A 78 -4.78 -3.29 2.83
CA LEU A 78 -4.32 -4.60 2.35
C LEU A 78 -4.34 -5.67 3.43
N LEU A 79 -4.15 -5.29 4.70
CA LEU A 79 -4.04 -6.25 5.80
C LEU A 79 -5.26 -6.25 6.73
N ASN A 80 -6.22 -5.36 6.50
CA ASN A 80 -7.40 -5.17 7.35
C ASN A 80 -7.06 -5.07 8.86
N ASP A 81 -5.94 -4.41 9.16
CA ASP A 81 -5.38 -4.28 10.49
C ASP A 81 -4.96 -2.82 10.76
N PRO A 82 -5.92 -1.86 10.72
CA PRO A 82 -5.62 -0.45 10.86
C PRO A 82 -5.03 -0.12 12.23
N SER A 83 -4.05 0.76 12.25
CA SER A 83 -3.60 1.36 13.50
C SER A 83 -4.69 2.27 14.07
N PRO A 84 -4.78 2.40 15.41
CA PRO A 84 -5.65 3.39 16.03
C PRO A 84 -5.40 4.79 15.47
N PRO A 85 -6.41 5.69 15.47
CA PRO A 85 -6.19 7.08 15.11
C PRO A 85 -5.14 7.72 16.04
N ALA A 86 -4.33 8.62 15.48
CA ALA A 86 -3.35 9.35 16.28
C ALA A 86 -4.05 10.12 17.41
N PRO A 87 -3.48 10.12 18.63
CA PRO A 87 -4.00 10.96 19.71
C PRO A 87 -4.00 12.45 19.31
N PRO A 88 -4.90 13.28 19.84
CA PRO A 88 -4.86 14.70 19.63
C PRO A 88 -3.54 15.27 20.18
N ASN A 89 -2.98 16.27 19.49
CA ASN A 89 -1.73 16.97 19.88
C ASN A 89 -0.43 16.15 19.77
N VAL A 90 -0.37 15.15 18.91
CA VAL A 90 0.90 14.46 18.60
C VAL A 90 1.87 15.45 17.96
N PRO A 91 3.11 15.63 18.48
CA PRO A 91 4.13 16.45 17.86
C PRO A 91 4.46 15.92 16.47
N GLN A 92 4.41 16.78 15.46
CA GLN A 92 4.81 16.38 14.10
C GLN A 92 6.34 16.21 14.02
N LEU A 93 6.79 15.39 13.06
CA LEU A 93 8.22 15.13 12.76
C LEU A 93 9.05 16.39 12.40
N SER A 94 8.42 17.55 12.32
CA SER A 94 9.06 18.85 12.00
C SER A 94 10.30 19.19 12.85
N ARG A 95 10.39 18.67 14.09
CA ARG A 95 11.56 18.87 14.98
C ARG A 95 12.86 18.26 14.46
N LEU A 96 12.79 17.34 13.49
CA LEU A 96 13.95 16.64 12.91
C LEU A 96 14.19 17.03 11.45
N ALA A 97 13.44 17.98 10.90
CA ALA A 97 13.51 18.37 9.49
C ALA A 97 14.92 18.84 9.07
N ASP A 98 15.60 19.57 9.95
CA ASP A 98 16.92 20.16 9.66
C ASP A 98 18.10 19.20 9.91
N LYS A 99 17.86 18.01 10.47
CA LYS A 99 18.94 17.04 10.71
C LYS A 99 19.23 16.26 9.42
N PRO A 100 20.52 16.08 9.05
CA PRO A 100 20.91 15.33 7.85
C PRO A 100 20.77 13.81 8.06
N LEU A 101 19.63 13.38 8.58
CA LEU A 101 19.30 11.97 8.82
C LEU A 101 18.59 11.39 7.60
N THR A 102 18.71 10.08 7.42
CA THR A 102 17.84 9.33 6.51
C THR A 102 16.39 9.38 7.02
N VAL A 103 15.41 9.10 6.18
CA VAL A 103 14.00 9.03 6.60
C VAL A 103 13.84 8.02 7.74
N ARG A 104 14.44 6.83 7.61
CA ARG A 104 14.48 5.82 8.67
C ARG A 104 15.09 6.37 9.96
N GLY A 105 16.22 7.08 9.88
CA GLY A 105 16.87 7.67 11.06
C GLY A 105 16.02 8.74 11.77
N LYS A 106 15.28 9.55 11.01
CA LYS A 106 14.33 10.51 11.57
C LYS A 106 13.19 9.82 12.32
N LEU A 107 12.62 8.78 11.74
CA LEU A 107 11.52 8.02 12.34
C LEU A 107 11.98 7.21 13.56
N SER A 108 13.17 6.59 13.51
CA SER A 108 13.73 5.90 14.67
C SER A 108 13.93 6.85 15.87
N ALA A 109 14.42 8.07 15.64
CA ALA A 109 14.53 9.06 16.70
C ALA A 109 13.17 9.53 17.25
N HIS A 110 12.13 9.54 16.41
CA HIS A 110 10.77 9.85 16.85
C HIS A 110 10.16 8.73 17.72
N GLN A 111 10.54 7.49 17.49
CA GLN A 111 10.08 6.33 18.26
C GLN A 111 10.69 6.23 19.67
N GLU A 112 11.66 7.05 20.04
CA GLU A 112 12.21 7.09 21.41
C GLU A 112 11.13 7.51 22.44
N GLU A 113 10.08 8.21 22.00
CA GLU A 113 8.94 8.54 22.85
C GLU A 113 7.93 7.37 22.91
N ALA A 114 7.63 6.87 24.10
CA ALA A 114 6.80 5.68 24.34
C ALA A 114 5.39 5.78 23.71
N GLN A 115 4.78 6.97 23.73
CA GLN A 115 3.47 7.21 23.12
C GLN A 115 3.51 7.06 21.59
N CYS A 116 4.63 7.41 20.94
CA CYS A 116 4.81 7.32 19.50
C CYS A 116 5.10 5.87 19.09
N THR A 117 5.93 5.16 19.86
CA THR A 117 6.32 3.77 19.61
C THR A 117 5.10 2.84 19.50
N SER A 118 4.03 3.09 20.25
CA SER A 118 2.85 2.20 20.27
C SER A 118 2.25 1.95 18.89
N CYS A 119 2.22 2.95 18.01
CA CYS A 119 1.72 2.87 16.64
C CYS A 119 2.86 2.67 15.63
N HIS A 120 3.94 3.45 15.75
CA HIS A 120 5.01 3.48 14.76
C HIS A 120 5.76 2.16 14.63
N ARG A 121 5.94 1.38 15.70
CA ARG A 121 6.52 0.03 15.63
C ARG A 121 5.78 -0.93 14.69
N LYS A 122 4.49 -0.67 14.40
CA LYS A 122 3.66 -1.46 13.51
C LYS A 122 3.64 -0.87 12.09
N ILE A 123 3.63 0.45 11.98
CA ILE A 123 3.47 1.20 10.74
C ILE A 123 4.79 1.31 9.98
N ASP A 124 5.83 1.81 10.65
CA ASP A 124 7.05 2.27 10.01
C ASP A 124 7.84 1.19 9.29
N PRO A 125 8.00 -0.04 9.85
CA PRO A 125 8.73 -1.08 9.15
C PRO A 125 8.13 -1.41 7.77
N ILE A 126 6.79 -1.44 7.67
CA ILE A 126 6.09 -1.67 6.40
C ILE A 126 6.34 -0.50 5.44
N GLY A 127 6.29 0.73 5.96
CA GLY A 127 6.56 1.92 5.17
C GLY A 127 7.99 1.98 4.64
N PHE A 128 8.99 1.55 5.42
CA PHE A 128 10.37 1.46 4.97
C PHE A 128 10.54 0.49 3.80
N GLY A 129 9.81 -0.62 3.79
CA GLY A 129 9.78 -1.56 2.67
C GLY A 129 9.28 -0.95 1.34
N LEU A 130 8.67 0.23 1.39
CA LEU A 130 8.14 0.95 0.23
C LEU A 130 8.99 2.15 -0.21
N GLU A 131 10.13 2.43 0.45
CA GLU A 131 10.99 3.59 0.18
C GLU A 131 11.76 3.48 -1.14
N ASN A 132 11.80 2.31 -1.76
CA ASN A 132 12.26 2.16 -3.14
C ASN A 132 11.35 2.86 -4.16
N PHE A 133 10.21 3.39 -3.76
CA PHE A 133 9.40 4.29 -4.59
C PHE A 133 9.52 5.72 -4.06
N ASP A 134 9.85 6.65 -4.96
CA ASP A 134 9.91 8.07 -4.62
C ASP A 134 8.51 8.67 -4.36
N ALA A 135 8.45 9.98 -4.14
CA ALA A 135 7.19 10.71 -3.89
C ALA A 135 6.17 10.59 -5.02
N ALA A 136 6.62 10.36 -6.25
CA ALA A 136 5.79 10.20 -7.43
C ALA A 136 5.57 8.71 -7.82
N GLY A 137 6.10 7.78 -7.03
CA GLY A 137 5.99 6.33 -7.28
C GLY A 137 6.93 5.82 -8.38
N LYS A 138 8.02 6.53 -8.70
CA LYS A 138 9.10 6.02 -9.53
C LYS A 138 10.02 5.14 -8.70
N TRP A 139 10.49 4.06 -9.29
CA TRP A 139 11.45 3.17 -8.64
C TRP A 139 12.82 3.83 -8.49
N ARG A 140 13.41 3.69 -7.31
CA ARG A 140 14.75 4.19 -6.96
C ARG A 140 15.47 3.23 -6.02
N THR A 141 16.81 3.21 -6.05
CA THR A 141 17.65 2.47 -5.09
C THR A 141 18.34 3.39 -4.11
N THR A 142 18.39 4.69 -4.41
CA THR A 142 19.04 5.70 -3.58
C THR A 142 18.04 6.75 -3.07
N GLY A 143 18.19 7.10 -1.80
CA GLY A 143 17.52 8.23 -1.18
C GLY A 143 18.39 9.48 -1.22
N VAL A 144 17.77 10.65 -1.19
CA VAL A 144 18.44 11.95 -1.17
C VAL A 144 17.85 12.86 -0.12
N ASN A 145 18.71 13.57 0.60
CA ASN A 145 18.30 14.73 1.41
C ASN A 145 18.63 15.99 0.63
N ARG A 146 17.67 16.86 0.48
CA ARG A 146 17.80 18.12 -0.24
C ARG A 146 17.29 19.27 0.62
N THR A 147 17.97 20.41 0.57
CA THR A 147 17.49 21.65 1.15
C THR A 147 17.26 22.69 0.07
N LYS A 148 16.26 23.54 0.27
CA LYS A 148 15.97 24.63 -0.65
C LYS A 148 17.03 25.71 -0.47
N ALA A 149 17.73 26.07 -1.54
CA ALA A 149 18.72 27.14 -1.59
C ALA A 149 18.27 28.19 -2.63
N GLY A 150 17.47 29.16 -2.19
CA GLY A 150 16.82 30.15 -3.06
C GLY A 150 15.83 29.47 -4.03
N ARG A 151 16.06 29.59 -5.36
CA ARG A 151 15.26 28.94 -6.39
C ARG A 151 15.69 27.50 -6.70
N ASN A 152 16.82 27.05 -6.18
CA ASN A 152 17.43 25.76 -6.47
C ASN A 152 17.34 24.81 -5.26
N TRP A 153 17.47 23.52 -5.53
CA TRP A 153 17.61 22.48 -4.51
C TRP A 153 19.06 22.04 -4.41
N LYS A 154 19.61 22.05 -3.20
CA LYS A 154 20.95 21.52 -2.90
C LYS A 154 20.82 20.13 -2.30
N THR A 155 21.48 19.13 -2.90
CA THR A 155 21.62 17.79 -2.33
C THR A 155 22.65 17.83 -1.22
N ASN A 156 22.27 17.48 0.00
CA ASN A 156 23.17 17.47 1.16
C ASN A 156 23.73 16.07 1.42
N LYS A 157 22.94 15.04 1.18
CA LYS A 157 23.33 13.65 1.44
C LYS A 157 22.59 12.71 0.51
N THR A 158 23.27 11.64 0.07
CA THR A 158 22.70 10.48 -0.61
C THR A 158 23.03 9.24 0.19
N TRP A 159 22.15 8.23 0.12
CA TRP A 159 22.37 6.93 0.77
C TRP A 159 21.66 5.84 -0.04
N GLU A 160 22.10 4.59 0.10
CA GLU A 160 21.35 3.44 -0.38
C GLU A 160 20.10 3.21 0.48
N ILE A 161 18.99 2.86 -0.16
CA ILE A 161 17.73 2.63 0.54
C ILE A 161 17.77 1.26 1.19
N ASP A 162 17.64 1.24 2.51
CA ASP A 162 17.37 0.04 3.29
C ASP A 162 15.86 -0.15 3.40
N ALA A 163 15.33 -1.08 2.60
CA ALA A 163 13.92 -1.43 2.58
C ALA A 163 13.59 -2.66 3.46
N SER A 164 14.51 -3.08 4.31
CA SER A 164 14.27 -4.18 5.25
C SER A 164 13.30 -3.79 6.37
N GLY A 165 12.62 -4.78 6.94
CA GLY A 165 11.72 -4.55 8.06
C GLY A 165 11.14 -5.84 8.63
N ALA A 166 10.13 -5.69 9.48
CA ALA A 166 9.38 -6.79 10.06
C ALA A 166 7.91 -6.41 10.27
N PHE A 167 7.02 -7.34 10.09
CA PHE A 167 5.66 -7.17 10.59
C PHE A 167 5.65 -7.20 12.11
N TYR A 168 4.82 -6.38 12.73
CA TYR A 168 4.70 -6.41 14.20
C TYR A 168 4.26 -7.80 14.69
N LYS A 169 5.11 -8.44 15.50
CA LYS A 169 4.93 -9.83 15.96
C LYS A 169 4.80 -10.85 14.80
N GLY A 170 5.38 -10.57 13.66
CA GLY A 170 5.29 -11.38 12.46
C GLY A 170 6.65 -11.57 11.76
N PRO A 171 6.65 -12.07 10.52
CA PRO A 171 7.86 -12.35 9.77
C PRO A 171 8.63 -11.09 9.40
N THR A 172 9.94 -11.25 9.19
CA THR A 172 10.81 -10.24 8.61
C THR A 172 10.71 -10.25 7.08
N PHE A 173 11.22 -9.18 6.48
CA PHE A 173 11.48 -9.08 5.04
C PHE A 173 12.76 -8.27 4.81
N ALA A 174 13.54 -8.67 3.81
CA ALA A 174 14.83 -8.04 3.49
C ALA A 174 14.70 -6.83 2.54
N ASP A 175 13.64 -6.81 1.73
CA ASP A 175 13.43 -5.80 0.70
C ASP A 175 11.94 -5.64 0.33
N TYR A 176 11.68 -4.76 -0.64
CA TYR A 176 10.35 -4.53 -1.19
C TYR A 176 9.70 -5.81 -1.77
N PHE A 177 10.47 -6.67 -2.41
CA PHE A 177 9.92 -7.85 -3.07
C PHE A 177 9.42 -8.86 -2.04
N GLU A 178 10.19 -9.08 -0.98
CA GLU A 178 9.76 -9.92 0.14
C GLU A 178 8.58 -9.30 0.88
N LEU A 179 8.58 -7.96 1.13
CA LEU A 179 7.41 -7.29 1.71
C LEU A 179 6.16 -7.55 0.87
N ARG A 180 6.23 -7.36 -0.46
CA ARG A 180 5.11 -7.60 -1.37
C ARG A 180 4.62 -9.05 -1.30
N ASP A 181 5.54 -9.99 -1.21
CA ASP A 181 5.23 -11.42 -1.13
C ASP A 181 4.55 -11.74 0.20
N ARG A 182 5.03 -11.21 1.33
CA ARG A 182 4.39 -11.33 2.63
C ARG A 182 2.99 -10.72 2.69
N VAL A 183 2.79 -9.58 2.03
CA VAL A 183 1.45 -8.98 1.89
C VAL A 183 0.55 -9.87 1.03
N ALA A 184 1.06 -10.47 -0.04
CA ALA A 184 0.28 -11.36 -0.89
C ALA A 184 -0.13 -12.67 -0.17
N GLU A 185 0.68 -13.20 0.75
CA GLU A 185 0.34 -14.33 1.62
C GLU A 185 -0.86 -14.04 2.53
N ARG A 186 -1.16 -12.76 2.76
CA ARG A 186 -2.28 -12.28 3.59
C ARG A 186 -3.56 -12.03 2.77
N GLU A 187 -3.73 -12.71 1.63
CA GLU A 187 -4.94 -12.60 0.79
C GLU A 187 -6.26 -12.78 1.58
N PRO A 188 -6.39 -13.67 2.58
CA PRO A 188 -7.62 -13.77 3.38
C PRO A 188 -7.97 -12.50 4.14
N ASP A 189 -6.98 -11.78 4.68
CA ASP A 189 -7.21 -10.51 5.39
C ASP A 189 -7.64 -9.42 4.41
N PHE A 190 -6.99 -9.38 3.24
CA PHE A 190 -7.39 -8.48 2.15
C PHE A 190 -8.82 -8.77 1.68
N ALA A 191 -9.18 -10.05 1.52
CA ALA A 191 -10.54 -10.46 1.14
C ALA A 191 -11.57 -10.02 2.20
N ARG A 192 -11.21 -10.08 3.49
CA ARG A 192 -12.06 -9.60 4.57
C ARG A 192 -12.29 -8.08 4.48
N GLY A 193 -11.22 -7.29 4.36
CA GLY A 193 -11.32 -5.83 4.21
C GLY A 193 -12.08 -5.43 2.95
N PHE A 194 -11.86 -6.13 1.84
CA PHE A 194 -12.61 -5.93 0.60
C PHE A 194 -14.11 -6.20 0.79
N THR A 195 -14.47 -7.25 1.52
CA THR A 195 -15.88 -7.59 1.82
C THR A 195 -16.55 -6.47 2.64
N GLU A 196 -15.90 -6.00 3.69
CA GLU A 196 -16.42 -4.90 4.51
C GLU A 196 -16.62 -3.61 3.69
N ALA A 197 -15.65 -3.33 2.80
CA ALA A 197 -15.70 -2.17 1.92
C ALA A 197 -16.86 -2.24 0.91
N ILE A 198 -17.08 -3.39 0.25
CA ILE A 198 -18.19 -3.52 -0.71
C ILE A 198 -19.55 -3.53 -0.04
N ILE A 199 -19.69 -4.09 1.17
CA ILE A 199 -20.91 -4.00 1.96
C ILE A 199 -21.19 -2.54 2.31
N SER A 200 -20.21 -1.82 2.86
CA SER A 200 -20.34 -0.41 3.21
C SER A 200 -20.74 0.44 2.01
N TYR A 201 -20.08 0.25 0.88
CA TYR A 201 -20.35 0.96 -0.37
C TYR A 201 -21.76 0.68 -0.87
N SER A 202 -22.18 -0.59 -0.92
CA SER A 202 -23.47 -0.99 -1.48
C SER A 202 -24.65 -0.59 -0.61
N LEU A 203 -24.49 -0.61 0.71
CA LEU A 203 -25.54 -0.21 1.65
C LEU A 203 -25.54 1.29 1.94
N GLY A 204 -24.52 2.04 1.52
CA GLY A 204 -24.39 3.49 1.73
C GLY A 204 -24.22 3.89 3.19
N ARG A 205 -23.66 3.01 4.02
CA ARG A 205 -23.36 3.23 5.44
C ARG A 205 -22.13 2.43 5.89
N PRO A 206 -21.48 2.81 7.00
CA PRO A 206 -20.37 2.03 7.54
C PRO A 206 -20.77 0.57 7.84
N PHE A 207 -19.81 -0.34 7.68
CA PHE A 207 -19.93 -1.73 8.13
C PHE A 207 -20.14 -1.77 9.65
N GLY A 208 -21.02 -2.63 10.10
CA GLY A 208 -21.34 -2.77 11.51
C GLY A 208 -21.57 -4.23 11.92
N PHE A 209 -21.75 -4.44 13.21
CA PHE A 209 -21.93 -5.78 13.80
C PHE A 209 -23.07 -6.57 13.11
N THR A 210 -24.15 -5.89 12.72
CA THR A 210 -25.27 -6.53 12.03
C THR A 210 -24.95 -7.05 10.64
N ASP A 211 -23.80 -6.69 10.08
CA ASP A 211 -23.37 -7.11 8.73
C ASP A 211 -22.45 -8.33 8.74
N GLU A 212 -22.07 -8.79 9.94
CA GLU A 212 -21.09 -9.86 10.11
C GLU A 212 -21.52 -11.17 9.43
N GLU A 213 -22.77 -11.56 9.57
CA GLU A 213 -23.33 -12.76 8.93
C GLU A 213 -23.23 -12.68 7.41
N LEU A 214 -23.62 -11.55 6.82
CA LEU A 214 -23.49 -11.31 5.38
C LEU A 214 -22.01 -11.34 4.92
N ALA A 215 -21.11 -10.75 5.73
CA ALA A 215 -19.68 -10.78 5.41
C ALA A 215 -19.13 -12.21 5.40
N GLN A 216 -19.52 -13.05 6.35
CA GLN A 216 -19.11 -14.45 6.41
C GLN A 216 -19.66 -15.25 5.22
N GLU A 217 -20.92 -15.02 4.83
CA GLU A 217 -21.51 -15.64 3.63
C GLU A 217 -20.75 -15.30 2.37
N ILE A 218 -20.48 -14.00 2.15
CA ILE A 218 -19.72 -13.51 1.00
C ILE A 218 -18.31 -14.11 0.96
N LEU A 219 -17.62 -14.10 2.10
CA LEU A 219 -16.25 -14.64 2.21
C LEU A 219 -16.19 -16.14 1.92
N ALA A 220 -17.14 -16.91 2.46
CA ALA A 220 -17.21 -18.35 2.23
C ALA A 220 -17.45 -18.67 0.75
N ALA A 221 -18.39 -17.97 0.11
CA ALA A 221 -18.68 -18.10 -1.32
C ALA A 221 -17.45 -17.75 -2.18
N ALA A 222 -16.85 -16.59 -1.92
CA ALA A 222 -15.68 -16.12 -2.65
C ALA A 222 -14.47 -17.03 -2.48
N LYS A 223 -14.20 -17.53 -1.27
CA LYS A 223 -13.11 -18.48 -0.98
C LYS A 223 -13.26 -19.77 -1.80
N SER A 224 -14.48 -20.31 -1.92
CA SER A 224 -14.76 -21.50 -2.73
C SER A 224 -14.45 -21.32 -4.22
N LYS A 225 -14.39 -20.06 -4.69
CA LYS A 225 -14.08 -19.64 -6.07
C LYS A 225 -12.74 -18.90 -6.16
N GLN A 226 -11.80 -19.20 -5.27
CA GLN A 226 -10.45 -18.64 -5.25
C GLN A 226 -10.47 -17.10 -5.24
N TYR A 227 -11.32 -16.53 -4.40
CA TYR A 227 -11.53 -15.09 -4.25
C TYR A 227 -11.81 -14.34 -5.57
N SER A 228 -12.64 -14.94 -6.44
CA SER A 228 -13.12 -14.27 -7.65
C SER A 228 -13.95 -13.04 -7.30
N VAL A 229 -13.58 -11.88 -7.80
CA VAL A 229 -14.27 -10.60 -7.55
C VAL A 229 -15.74 -10.67 -7.94
N SER A 230 -16.07 -11.36 -9.03
CA SER A 230 -17.46 -11.56 -9.46
C SER A 230 -18.30 -12.32 -8.44
N GLU A 231 -17.69 -13.21 -7.65
CA GLU A 231 -18.41 -13.95 -6.61
C GLU A 231 -18.75 -13.09 -5.40
N PHE A 232 -17.83 -12.21 -4.97
CA PHE A 232 -18.13 -11.21 -3.93
C PHE A 232 -19.35 -10.38 -4.32
N ILE A 233 -19.36 -9.86 -5.56
CA ILE A 233 -20.46 -9.02 -6.05
C ILE A 233 -21.75 -9.83 -6.16
N ARG A 234 -21.70 -11.04 -6.74
CA ARG A 234 -22.87 -11.88 -6.94
C ARG A 234 -23.55 -12.21 -5.62
N THR A 235 -22.79 -12.69 -4.63
CA THR A 235 -23.32 -13.06 -3.32
C THR A 235 -23.95 -11.84 -2.65
N LEU A 236 -23.26 -10.68 -2.68
CA LEU A 236 -23.77 -9.45 -2.10
C LEU A 236 -25.12 -9.03 -2.71
N VAL A 237 -25.21 -8.93 -4.05
CA VAL A 237 -26.43 -8.45 -4.72
C VAL A 237 -27.60 -9.45 -4.64
N SER A 238 -27.29 -10.72 -4.38
CA SER A 238 -28.31 -11.76 -4.15
C SER A 238 -28.83 -11.79 -2.71
N SER A 239 -28.16 -11.13 -1.77
CA SER A 239 -28.53 -11.14 -0.37
C SER A 239 -29.83 -10.38 -0.09
N GLU A 240 -30.56 -10.78 0.95
CA GLU A 240 -31.77 -10.06 1.38
C GLU A 240 -31.48 -8.62 1.82
N LYS A 241 -30.35 -8.41 2.51
CA LYS A 241 -29.94 -7.09 3.00
C LYS A 241 -29.74 -6.09 1.86
N PHE A 242 -29.24 -6.54 0.72
CA PHE A 242 -29.09 -5.68 -0.45
C PHE A 242 -30.44 -5.43 -1.15
N ARG A 243 -31.28 -6.45 -1.25
CA ARG A 243 -32.58 -6.37 -1.99
C ARG A 243 -33.69 -5.65 -1.24
N ARG A 244 -33.58 -5.56 0.10
CA ARG A 244 -34.60 -4.90 0.97
C ARG A 244 -34.16 -3.50 1.44
N LYS A 245 -33.20 -2.90 0.76
CA LYS A 245 -32.74 -1.54 1.07
C LYS A 245 -33.82 -0.49 0.77
#